data_b32a28d903e5d3898d329e91b241725a
#
_entry.id   b32a28d903e5d3898d329e91b241725a
#
_cell.length_a   1.000
_cell.length_b   1.000
_cell.length_c   1.000
_cell.angle_alpha   90.00
_cell.angle_beta   90.00
_cell.angle_gamma   90.00
#
_symmetry.space_group_name_H-M   'P 1'
#
loop_
_entity.id
_entity.type
_entity.pdbx_description
1 polymer ?
#
loop_
_entity_poly.entity_id
_entity_poly.type
_entity_poly.pdbx_seq_one_letter_code
_entity_poly.pdbx_strand_id
1 'polypeptide(L)'
;WAAAVLAIVAALMLRLLPEIPRPVRRESWSIVPAFRADLLRIDFYVFLLHAIMTATFVALPFLLTERLGMALTEHWKIYVGALVVSLGIAVPMIMNDHHQGRGRLIGLAVTLVVAAQLALTFFGFSSLPVFLALVLYFAGFNFLEAGLPARLSVLADGEVRGASLGVFSSAQFLGAFVGGLIGGRFLGQGRPADVFFVCALMGGIWLALHGFGNSRRPQK
;
A
#
# COMPACT_ATOMS: atom_id res chain seq x y z
N TRP A 1 27.44 6.25 13.27
CA TRP A 1 27.81 7.16 12.16
C TRP A 1 26.61 7.51 11.28
N ALA A 2 25.78 6.55 10.84
CA ALA A 2 24.62 6.81 9.98
C ALA A 2 23.63 7.83 10.60
N ALA A 3 23.32 7.70 11.90
CA ALA A 3 22.45 8.64 12.61
C ALA A 3 23.02 10.07 12.66
N ALA A 4 24.35 10.19 12.81
CA ALA A 4 25.01 11.49 12.80
C ALA A 4 24.94 12.15 11.41
N VAL A 5 25.16 11.37 10.34
CA VAL A 5 25.02 11.87 8.94
C VAL A 5 23.59 12.32 8.69
N LEU A 6 22.59 11.54 9.07
CA LEU A 6 21.18 11.91 8.91
C LEU A 6 20.82 13.18 9.69
N ALA A 7 21.33 13.33 10.92
CA ALA A 7 21.10 14.52 11.73
C ALA A 7 21.73 15.78 11.08
N ILE A 8 22.94 15.66 10.52
CA ILE A 8 23.60 16.77 9.79
C ILE A 8 22.81 17.13 8.53
N VAL A 9 22.37 16.13 7.75
CA VAL A 9 21.54 16.37 6.55
C VAL A 9 20.21 17.04 6.92
N ALA A 10 19.54 16.59 7.99
CA ALA A 10 18.31 17.21 8.47
C ALA A 10 18.54 18.67 8.91
N ALA A 11 19.62 18.94 9.65
CA ALA A 11 19.97 20.31 10.07
C ALA A 11 20.30 21.23 8.89
N LEU A 12 20.99 20.73 7.87
CA LEU A 12 21.24 21.45 6.62
C LEU A 12 19.95 21.73 5.85
N MET A 13 19.06 20.74 5.73
CA MET A 13 17.75 20.91 5.10
C MET A 13 16.91 21.98 5.79
N LEU A 14 16.87 21.99 7.13
CA LEU A 14 16.15 23.00 7.90
C LEU A 14 16.67 24.42 7.66
N ARG A 15 17.99 24.60 7.43
CA ARG A 15 18.59 25.90 7.10
C ARG A 15 18.35 26.36 5.67
N LEU A 16 18.12 25.43 4.76
CA LEU A 16 17.90 25.73 3.33
C LEU A 16 16.42 25.89 2.98
N LEU A 17 15.50 25.49 3.88
CA LEU A 17 14.07 25.67 3.67
C LEU A 17 13.72 27.17 3.76
N PRO A 18 13.02 27.71 2.75
CA PRO A 18 12.51 29.08 2.83
C PRO A 18 11.51 29.21 3.98
N GLU A 19 11.49 30.37 4.62
CA GLU A 19 10.48 30.65 5.64
C GLU A 19 9.07 30.57 5.04
N ILE A 20 8.31 29.58 5.46
CA ILE A 20 6.91 29.42 5.05
C ILE A 20 6.07 30.46 5.82
N PRO A 21 5.30 31.33 5.14
CA PRO A 21 4.40 32.26 5.82
C PRO A 21 3.49 31.47 6.76
N ARG A 22 3.41 31.90 8.03
CA ARG A 22 2.55 31.24 9.01
C ARG A 22 1.11 31.28 8.53
N PRO A 23 0.42 30.14 8.44
CA PRO A 23 -0.97 30.13 8.04
C PRO A 23 -1.78 30.99 9.02
N VAL A 24 -2.64 31.84 8.49
CA VAL A 24 -3.57 32.65 9.31
C VAL A 24 -4.43 31.67 10.09
N ARG A 25 -4.35 31.75 11.44
CA ARG A 25 -5.15 30.91 12.32
C ARG A 25 -6.62 31.30 12.18
N ARG A 26 -7.42 30.44 11.53
CA ARG A 26 -8.87 30.66 11.46
C ARG A 26 -9.51 30.28 12.79
N GLU A 27 -10.46 31.07 13.24
CA GLU A 27 -11.15 30.90 14.52
C GLU A 27 -12.09 29.67 14.57
N SER A 28 -12.47 29.12 13.40
CA SER A 28 -13.32 27.93 13.32
C SER A 28 -12.63 26.84 12.50
N TRP A 29 -11.98 25.89 13.19
CA TRP A 29 -11.41 24.71 12.57
C TRP A 29 -12.33 23.50 12.79
N SER A 30 -12.75 22.83 11.70
CA SER A 30 -13.58 21.63 11.75
C SER A 30 -12.88 20.47 11.05
N ILE A 31 -12.86 19.30 11.70
CA ILE A 31 -12.35 18.06 11.12
C ILE A 31 -13.43 17.31 10.31
N VAL A 32 -14.71 17.66 10.49
CA VAL A 32 -15.85 16.95 9.89
C VAL A 32 -15.73 16.80 8.37
N PRO A 33 -15.27 17.81 7.60
CA PRO A 33 -15.11 17.65 6.15
C PRO A 33 -14.06 16.61 5.73
N ALA A 34 -13.14 16.23 6.63
CA ALA A 34 -12.17 15.15 6.35
C ALA A 34 -12.82 13.75 6.33
N PHE A 35 -14.04 13.62 6.86
CA PHE A 35 -14.83 12.36 6.88
C PHE A 35 -15.86 12.27 5.75
N ARG A 36 -15.68 13.03 4.66
CA ARG A 36 -16.53 12.88 3.48
C ARG A 36 -16.39 11.48 2.87
N ALA A 37 -17.47 10.95 2.32
CA ALA A 37 -17.54 9.58 1.82
C ALA A 37 -16.52 9.26 0.72
N ASP A 38 -16.14 10.24 -0.10
CA ASP A 38 -15.11 10.09 -1.15
C ASP A 38 -13.70 9.98 -0.57
N LEU A 39 -13.39 10.71 0.52
CA LEU A 39 -12.13 10.63 1.25
C LEU A 39 -12.07 9.33 2.05
N LEU A 40 -13.11 9.00 2.82
CA LEU A 40 -13.20 7.75 3.59
C LEU A 40 -13.02 6.51 2.71
N ARG A 41 -13.45 6.57 1.45
CA ARG A 41 -13.21 5.48 0.51
C ARG A 41 -11.74 5.29 0.18
N ILE A 42 -10.96 6.37 0.08
CA ILE A 42 -9.51 6.31 -0.11
C ILE A 42 -8.84 5.82 1.17
N ASP A 43 -9.30 6.28 2.34
CA ASP A 43 -8.81 5.85 3.64
C ASP A 43 -9.04 4.36 3.86
N PHE A 44 -10.19 3.84 3.43
CA PHE A 44 -10.46 2.40 3.45
C PHE A 44 -9.55 1.62 2.48
N TYR A 45 -9.22 2.19 1.34
CA TYR A 45 -8.29 1.55 0.38
C TYR A 45 -6.88 1.46 0.93
N VAL A 46 -6.37 2.51 1.58
CA VAL A 46 -5.04 2.46 2.19
C VAL A 46 -5.02 1.53 3.41
N PHE A 47 -6.11 1.48 4.18
CA PHE A 47 -6.29 0.51 5.26
C PHE A 47 -6.13 -0.93 4.74
N LEU A 48 -6.86 -1.31 3.68
CA LEU A 48 -6.76 -2.64 3.08
C LEU A 48 -5.36 -2.91 2.51
N LEU A 49 -4.76 -1.94 1.83
CA LEU A 49 -3.41 -2.04 1.27
C LEU A 49 -2.39 -2.41 2.34
N HIS A 50 -2.42 -1.69 3.47
CA HIS A 50 -1.47 -1.90 4.56
C HIS A 50 -1.78 -3.12 5.42
N ALA A 51 -3.05 -3.51 5.54
CA ALA A 51 -3.42 -4.76 6.17
C ALA A 51 -2.89 -5.96 5.36
N ILE A 52 -3.07 -5.95 4.04
CA ILE A 52 -2.52 -6.97 3.14
C ILE A 52 -0.98 -6.95 3.19
N MET A 53 -0.36 -5.77 3.13
CA MET A 53 1.09 -5.63 3.20
C MET A 53 1.67 -6.25 4.47
N THR A 54 1.20 -5.83 5.62
CA THR A 54 1.77 -6.29 6.89
C THR A 54 1.53 -7.77 7.10
N ALA A 55 0.32 -8.28 6.81
CA ALA A 55 0.03 -9.72 6.90
C ALA A 55 0.96 -10.54 5.99
N THR A 56 1.14 -10.10 4.73
CA THR A 56 2.04 -10.74 3.76
C THR A 56 3.47 -10.80 4.29
N PHE A 57 4.02 -9.67 4.77
CA PHE A 57 5.40 -9.60 5.23
C PHE A 57 5.63 -10.26 6.59
N VAL A 58 4.59 -10.53 7.37
CA VAL A 58 4.67 -11.41 8.55
C VAL A 58 4.80 -12.88 8.12
N ALA A 59 4.06 -13.33 7.10
CA ALA A 59 4.05 -14.73 6.67
C ALA A 59 5.17 -15.11 5.69
N LEU A 60 5.60 -14.16 4.86
CA LEU A 60 6.54 -14.41 3.75
C LEU A 60 7.90 -14.95 4.19
N PRO A 61 8.56 -14.44 5.26
CA PRO A 61 9.83 -15.00 5.74
C PRO A 61 9.72 -16.49 6.09
N PHE A 62 8.61 -16.91 6.67
CA PHE A 62 8.36 -18.32 7.01
C PHE A 62 8.20 -19.18 5.75
N LEU A 63 7.49 -18.68 4.73
CA LEU A 63 7.40 -19.36 3.45
C LEU A 63 8.78 -19.55 2.82
N LEU A 64 9.61 -18.49 2.81
CA LEU A 64 10.94 -18.53 2.23
C LEU A 64 11.86 -19.51 2.98
N THR A 65 11.80 -19.52 4.32
CA THR A 65 12.64 -20.39 5.12
C THR A 65 12.15 -21.84 5.11
N GLU A 66 10.87 -22.07 5.42
CA GLU A 66 10.37 -23.42 5.66
C GLU A 66 10.04 -24.19 4.39
N ARG A 67 9.58 -23.50 3.34
CA ARG A 67 9.19 -24.16 2.08
C ARG A 67 10.28 -24.11 1.02
N LEU A 68 11.04 -23.02 0.95
CA LEU A 68 12.10 -22.87 -0.06
C LEU A 68 13.49 -23.16 0.51
N GLY A 69 13.63 -23.40 1.82
CA GLY A 69 14.93 -23.65 2.48
C GLY A 69 15.89 -22.47 2.37
N MET A 70 15.40 -21.25 2.13
CA MET A 70 16.23 -20.08 1.94
C MET A 70 16.69 -19.53 3.28
N ALA A 71 18.02 -19.31 3.44
CA ALA A 71 18.54 -18.69 4.65
C ALA A 71 18.03 -17.25 4.82
N LEU A 72 17.74 -16.85 6.07
CA LEU A 72 17.25 -15.49 6.38
C LEU A 72 18.16 -14.39 5.82
N THR A 73 19.47 -14.62 5.82
CA THR A 73 20.48 -13.71 5.26
C THR A 73 20.38 -13.53 3.74
N GLU A 74 19.60 -14.35 3.04
CA GLU A 74 19.44 -14.31 1.59
C GLU A 74 18.09 -13.76 1.15
N HIS A 75 17.12 -13.60 2.06
CA HIS A 75 15.76 -13.10 1.75
C HIS A 75 15.78 -11.76 1.01
N TRP A 76 16.73 -10.88 1.33
CA TRP A 76 16.85 -9.59 0.66
C TRP A 76 17.07 -9.72 -0.85
N LYS A 77 17.70 -10.80 -1.33
CA LYS A 77 17.95 -11.03 -2.76
C LYS A 77 16.65 -11.15 -3.54
N ILE A 78 15.68 -11.91 -2.99
CA ILE A 78 14.39 -12.10 -3.64
C ILE A 78 13.53 -10.83 -3.52
N TYR A 79 13.56 -10.14 -2.38
CA TYR A 79 12.81 -8.89 -2.17
C TYR A 79 13.29 -7.77 -3.08
N VAL A 80 14.60 -7.49 -3.06
CA VAL A 80 15.19 -6.42 -3.86
C VAL A 80 15.08 -6.76 -5.36
N GLY A 81 15.36 -8.00 -5.75
CA GLY A 81 15.19 -8.45 -7.13
C GLY A 81 13.78 -8.25 -7.65
N ALA A 82 12.77 -8.71 -6.88
CA ALA A 82 11.36 -8.55 -7.25
C ALA A 82 10.94 -7.07 -7.27
N LEU A 83 11.39 -6.27 -6.31
CA LEU A 83 11.12 -4.84 -6.26
C LEU A 83 11.66 -4.12 -7.49
N VAL A 84 12.94 -4.36 -7.86
CA VAL A 84 13.55 -3.73 -9.03
C VAL A 84 12.82 -4.10 -10.31
N VAL A 85 12.50 -5.39 -10.52
CA VAL A 85 11.75 -5.84 -11.70
C VAL A 85 10.33 -5.24 -11.72
N SER A 86 9.68 -5.12 -10.55
CA SER A 86 8.33 -4.56 -10.45
C SER A 86 8.25 -3.10 -10.87
N LEU A 87 9.34 -2.32 -10.74
CA LEU A 87 9.39 -0.93 -11.21
C LEU A 87 9.17 -0.82 -12.72
N GLY A 88 9.60 -1.84 -13.49
CA GLY A 88 9.33 -1.91 -14.93
C GLY A 88 7.83 -1.96 -15.27
N ILE A 89 6.98 -2.38 -14.33
CA ILE A 89 5.52 -2.39 -14.46
C ILE A 89 4.90 -1.18 -13.77
N ALA A 90 5.32 -0.88 -12.54
CA ALA A 90 4.73 0.19 -11.73
C ALA A 90 4.96 1.58 -12.33
N VAL A 91 6.18 1.87 -12.82
CA VAL A 91 6.51 3.19 -13.36
C VAL A 91 5.66 3.53 -14.60
N PRO A 92 5.55 2.67 -15.63
CA PRO A 92 4.62 2.92 -16.74
C PRO A 92 3.17 3.08 -16.30
N MET A 93 2.71 2.33 -15.30
CA MET A 93 1.36 2.48 -14.76
C MET A 93 1.17 3.87 -14.13
N ILE A 94 2.12 4.34 -13.34
CA ILE A 94 2.08 5.68 -12.72
C ILE A 94 2.09 6.77 -13.79
N MET A 95 2.96 6.66 -14.79
CA MET A 95 3.05 7.65 -15.88
C MET A 95 1.78 7.73 -16.71
N ASN A 96 1.08 6.61 -16.90
CA ASN A 96 -0.14 6.54 -17.70
C ASN A 96 -1.41 6.82 -16.89
N ASP A 97 -1.35 7.01 -15.58
CA ASP A 97 -2.54 7.23 -14.73
C ASP A 97 -3.32 8.51 -15.12
N HIS A 98 -2.63 9.51 -15.68
CA HIS A 98 -3.27 10.74 -16.16
C HIS A 98 -4.07 10.55 -17.46
N HIS A 99 -3.75 9.56 -18.28
CA HIS A 99 -4.34 9.31 -19.59
C HIS A 99 -5.46 8.26 -19.57
N GLN A 100 -5.42 7.32 -18.65
CA GLN A 100 -6.43 6.25 -18.55
C GLN A 100 -7.42 6.56 -17.43
N GLY A 101 -8.72 6.72 -17.77
CA GLY A 101 -9.80 7.11 -16.86
C GLY A 101 -9.64 6.61 -15.41
N ARG A 102 -9.76 7.53 -14.52
CA ARG A 102 -9.40 7.62 -13.07
C ARG A 102 -9.60 6.40 -12.15
N GLY A 103 -10.07 5.26 -12.63
CA GLY A 103 -10.35 4.08 -11.81
C GLY A 103 -9.75 2.77 -12.36
N ARG A 104 -9.48 2.68 -13.66
CA ARG A 104 -9.06 1.41 -14.28
C ARG A 104 -7.72 0.90 -13.75
N LEU A 105 -6.75 1.79 -13.59
CA LEU A 105 -5.42 1.42 -13.10
C LEU A 105 -5.42 1.05 -11.62
N ILE A 106 -6.30 1.64 -10.79
CA ILE A 106 -6.51 1.16 -9.41
C ILE A 106 -7.02 -0.29 -9.44
N GLY A 107 -8.06 -0.56 -10.24
CA GLY A 107 -8.59 -1.92 -10.39
C GLY A 107 -7.52 -2.91 -10.85
N LEU A 108 -6.73 -2.54 -11.86
CA LEU A 108 -5.61 -3.36 -12.33
C LEU A 108 -4.58 -3.60 -11.21
N ALA A 109 -4.16 -2.57 -10.50
CA ALA A 109 -3.18 -2.69 -9.42
C ALA A 109 -3.67 -3.59 -8.28
N VAL A 110 -4.95 -3.45 -7.87
CA VAL A 110 -5.55 -4.37 -6.88
C VAL A 110 -5.63 -5.79 -7.43
N THR A 111 -5.93 -5.98 -8.73
CA THR A 111 -5.92 -7.31 -9.37
C THR A 111 -4.53 -7.93 -9.34
N LEU A 112 -3.46 -7.15 -9.58
CA LEU A 112 -2.09 -7.64 -9.46
C LEU A 112 -1.77 -8.10 -8.03
N VAL A 113 -2.19 -7.33 -7.02
CA VAL A 113 -2.03 -7.71 -5.60
C VAL A 113 -2.79 -9.01 -5.30
N VAL A 114 -4.06 -9.13 -5.74
CA VAL A 114 -4.87 -10.36 -5.53
C VAL A 114 -4.23 -11.56 -6.23
N ALA A 115 -3.82 -11.40 -7.49
CA ALA A 115 -3.15 -12.47 -8.23
C ALA A 115 -1.86 -12.93 -7.55
N ALA A 116 -1.08 -12.00 -7.01
CA ALA A 116 0.11 -12.31 -6.23
C ALA A 116 -0.21 -13.12 -4.98
N GLN A 117 -1.25 -12.74 -4.22
CA GLN A 117 -1.66 -13.45 -3.02
C GLN A 117 -2.16 -14.87 -3.34
N LEU A 118 -2.93 -15.03 -4.41
CA LEU A 118 -3.36 -16.35 -4.88
C LEU A 118 -2.16 -17.20 -5.34
N ALA A 119 -1.21 -16.58 -6.06
CA ALA A 119 0.01 -17.28 -6.47
C ALA A 119 0.85 -17.75 -5.27
N LEU A 120 1.01 -16.93 -4.22
CA LEU A 120 1.69 -17.32 -2.99
C LEU A 120 0.94 -18.44 -2.24
N THR A 121 -0.39 -18.42 -2.28
CA THR A 121 -1.23 -19.46 -1.65
C THR A 121 -1.04 -20.82 -2.33
N PHE A 122 -1.14 -20.87 -3.67
CA PHE A 122 -1.23 -22.12 -4.41
C PHE A 122 0.10 -22.59 -5.02
N PHE A 123 1.02 -21.68 -5.31
CA PHE A 123 2.28 -21.95 -6.00
C PHE A 123 3.53 -21.61 -5.19
N GLY A 124 3.39 -21.36 -3.88
CA GLY A 124 4.48 -20.99 -2.96
C GLY A 124 5.48 -22.13 -2.64
N PHE A 125 5.66 -23.11 -3.58
CA PHE A 125 6.50 -24.28 -3.37
C PHE A 125 7.85 -24.21 -4.09
N SER A 126 8.07 -23.22 -4.94
CA SER A 126 9.33 -23.01 -5.64
C SER A 126 9.67 -21.53 -5.80
N SER A 127 10.96 -21.25 -5.98
CA SER A 127 11.49 -19.88 -5.95
C SER A 127 10.96 -19.01 -7.08
N LEU A 128 10.77 -19.57 -8.30
CA LEU A 128 10.32 -18.80 -9.45
C LEU A 128 8.87 -18.30 -9.32
N PRO A 129 7.86 -19.12 -8.98
CA PRO A 129 6.51 -18.62 -8.73
C PRO A 129 6.45 -17.59 -7.59
N VAL A 130 7.21 -17.78 -6.51
CA VAL A 130 7.27 -16.82 -5.40
C VAL A 130 7.89 -15.50 -5.87
N PHE A 131 8.98 -15.55 -6.65
CA PHE A 131 9.58 -14.35 -7.21
C PHE A 131 8.59 -13.59 -8.12
N LEU A 132 7.91 -14.29 -9.04
CA LEU A 132 6.93 -13.68 -9.93
C LEU A 132 5.72 -13.11 -9.16
N ALA A 133 5.25 -13.82 -8.15
CA ALA A 133 4.20 -13.32 -7.27
C ALA A 133 4.63 -12.02 -6.57
N LEU A 134 5.86 -11.94 -6.07
CA LEU A 134 6.40 -10.72 -5.45
C LEU A 134 6.55 -9.58 -6.47
N VAL A 135 6.92 -9.86 -7.72
CA VAL A 135 6.96 -8.85 -8.79
C VAL A 135 5.57 -8.26 -9.00
N LEU A 136 4.53 -9.10 -9.14
CA LEU A 136 3.14 -8.63 -9.28
C LEU A 136 2.67 -7.86 -8.06
N TYR A 137 2.99 -8.37 -6.86
CA TYR A 137 2.66 -7.71 -5.60
C TYR A 137 3.26 -6.31 -5.53
N PHE A 138 4.57 -6.17 -5.71
CA PHE A 138 5.24 -4.87 -5.65
C PHE A 138 4.80 -3.92 -6.76
N ALA A 139 4.49 -4.43 -7.96
CA ALA A 139 3.98 -3.60 -9.04
C ALA A 139 2.63 -2.96 -8.67
N GLY A 140 1.68 -3.75 -8.17
CA GLY A 140 0.39 -3.25 -7.69
C GLY A 140 0.53 -2.36 -6.47
N PHE A 141 1.31 -2.78 -5.47
CA PHE A 141 1.54 -2.05 -4.22
C PHE A 141 2.16 -0.67 -4.48
N ASN A 142 3.27 -0.59 -5.22
CA ASN A 142 3.95 0.68 -5.48
C ASN A 142 3.06 1.68 -6.25
N PHE A 143 2.26 1.19 -7.20
CA PHE A 143 1.28 2.04 -7.89
C PHE A 143 0.23 2.60 -6.92
N LEU A 144 -0.33 1.76 -6.05
CA LEU A 144 -1.36 2.16 -5.09
C LEU A 144 -0.79 3.09 -4.00
N GLU A 145 0.41 2.78 -3.50
CA GLU A 145 1.09 3.57 -2.46
C GLU A 145 1.41 5.00 -2.93
N ALA A 146 1.84 5.16 -4.18
CA ALA A 146 2.07 6.47 -4.76
C ALA A 146 0.75 7.18 -5.13
N GLY A 147 -0.23 6.43 -5.64
CA GLY A 147 -1.45 6.98 -6.22
C GLY A 147 -2.53 7.37 -5.21
N LEU A 148 -2.69 6.64 -4.10
CA LEU A 148 -3.77 6.91 -3.13
C LEU A 148 -3.58 8.26 -2.41
N PRO A 149 -2.40 8.59 -1.83
CA PRO A 149 -2.22 9.88 -1.17
C PRO A 149 -2.26 11.06 -2.16
N ALA A 150 -1.79 10.87 -3.39
CA ALA A 150 -1.88 11.90 -4.43
C ALA A 150 -3.36 12.22 -4.76
N ARG A 151 -4.20 11.20 -4.88
CA ARG A 151 -5.64 11.37 -5.12
C ARG A 151 -6.37 12.00 -3.94
N LEU A 152 -6.02 11.60 -2.71
CA LEU A 152 -6.55 12.23 -1.50
C LEU A 152 -6.23 13.73 -1.50
N SER A 153 -4.99 14.11 -1.78
CA SER A 153 -4.54 15.49 -1.79
C SER A 153 -5.24 16.36 -2.84
N VAL A 154 -5.66 15.77 -3.97
CA VAL A 154 -6.44 16.46 -5.00
C VAL A 154 -7.91 16.61 -4.61
N LEU A 155 -8.49 15.61 -3.91
CA LEU A 155 -9.89 15.62 -3.50
C LEU A 155 -10.14 16.44 -2.23
N ALA A 156 -9.16 16.52 -1.35
CA ALA A 156 -9.26 17.30 -0.12
C ALA A 156 -9.08 18.79 -0.42
N ASP A 157 -10.05 19.60 0.03
CA ASP A 157 -9.96 21.06 -0.04
C ASP A 157 -8.73 21.54 0.74
N GLY A 158 -8.12 22.65 0.31
CA GLY A 158 -6.86 23.14 0.89
C GLY A 158 -6.90 23.31 2.42
N GLU A 159 -8.05 23.70 2.94
CA GLU A 159 -8.26 23.93 4.38
C GLU A 159 -8.25 22.64 5.21
N VAL A 160 -8.78 21.55 4.67
CA VAL A 160 -8.91 20.26 5.37
C VAL A 160 -7.88 19.23 4.93
N ARG A 161 -7.00 19.57 3.97
CA ARG A 161 -6.01 18.65 3.42
C ARG A 161 -5.11 18.03 4.50
N GLY A 162 -4.64 18.84 5.46
CA GLY A 162 -3.82 18.35 6.56
C GLY A 162 -4.58 17.36 7.45
N ALA A 163 -5.85 17.66 7.80
CA ALA A 163 -6.69 16.75 8.56
C ALA A 163 -6.99 15.45 7.79
N SER A 164 -7.29 15.55 6.48
CA SER A 164 -7.54 14.40 5.64
C SER A 164 -6.30 13.49 5.52
N LEU A 165 -5.10 14.06 5.39
CA LEU A 165 -3.86 13.29 5.43
C LEU A 165 -3.61 12.64 6.79
N GLY A 166 -4.02 13.28 7.89
CA GLY A 166 -3.98 12.71 9.24
C GLY A 166 -4.89 11.48 9.36
N VAL A 167 -6.14 11.56 8.87
CA VAL A 167 -7.09 10.44 8.84
C VAL A 167 -6.55 9.30 7.96
N PHE A 168 -6.00 9.63 6.78
CA PHE A 168 -5.37 8.68 5.88
C PHE A 168 -4.23 7.91 6.55
N SER A 169 -3.30 8.62 7.22
CA SER A 169 -2.20 7.99 7.95
C SER A 169 -2.70 7.12 9.10
N SER A 170 -3.76 7.55 9.80
CA SER A 170 -4.38 6.74 10.86
C SER A 170 -4.98 5.45 10.30
N ALA A 171 -5.67 5.52 9.16
CA ALA A 171 -6.20 4.35 8.46
C ALA A 171 -5.07 3.41 7.99
N GLN A 172 -3.96 3.95 7.50
CA GLN A 172 -2.77 3.23 7.10
C GLN A 172 -2.19 2.42 8.26
N PHE A 173 -1.94 3.06 9.41
CA PHE A 173 -1.39 2.37 10.59
C PHE A 173 -2.37 1.37 11.21
N LEU A 174 -3.67 1.68 11.20
CA LEU A 174 -4.69 0.73 11.65
C LEU A 174 -4.74 -0.49 10.74
N GLY A 175 -4.60 -0.31 9.43
CA GLY A 175 -4.46 -1.40 8.47
C GLY A 175 -3.25 -2.28 8.80
N ALA A 176 -2.08 -1.67 9.00
CA ALA A 176 -0.86 -2.39 9.37
C ALA A 176 -1.03 -3.18 10.68
N PHE A 177 -1.68 -2.60 11.69
CA PHE A 177 -1.99 -3.29 12.94
C PHE A 177 -2.87 -4.52 12.72
N VAL A 178 -3.98 -4.37 11.98
CA VAL A 178 -4.89 -5.48 11.67
C VAL A 178 -4.18 -6.56 10.85
N GLY A 179 -3.35 -6.16 9.88
CA GLY A 179 -2.52 -7.08 9.09
C GLY A 179 -1.56 -7.89 9.97
N GLY A 180 -0.92 -7.23 10.93
CA GLY A 180 -0.06 -7.90 11.92
C GLY A 180 -0.80 -8.93 12.77
N LEU A 181 -2.04 -8.61 13.21
CA LEU A 181 -2.90 -9.56 13.94
C LEU A 181 -3.28 -10.77 13.08
N ILE A 182 -3.66 -10.54 11.81
CA ILE A 182 -3.99 -11.63 10.87
C ILE A 182 -2.76 -12.51 10.67
N GLY A 183 -1.62 -11.92 10.30
CA GLY A 183 -0.38 -12.65 10.07
C GLY A 183 0.04 -13.46 11.29
N GLY A 184 0.11 -12.84 12.47
CA GLY A 184 0.48 -13.48 13.72
C GLY A 184 -0.48 -14.61 14.14
N ARG A 185 -1.79 -14.43 13.94
CA ARG A 185 -2.81 -15.44 14.27
C ARG A 185 -2.61 -16.74 13.49
N PHE A 186 -2.44 -16.66 12.17
CA PHE A 186 -2.27 -17.86 11.33
C PHE A 186 -0.88 -18.48 11.49
N LEU A 187 0.16 -17.65 11.67
CA LEU A 187 1.49 -18.16 12.00
C LEU A 187 1.51 -18.95 13.30
N GLY A 188 0.88 -18.43 14.36
CA GLY A 188 0.78 -19.14 15.64
C GLY A 188 0.02 -20.45 15.57
N GLN A 189 -0.73 -20.70 14.48
CA GLN A 189 -1.40 -21.97 14.20
C GLN A 189 -0.60 -22.87 13.24
N GLY A 190 0.60 -22.51 12.83
CA GLY A 190 1.38 -23.24 11.83
C GLY A 190 0.81 -23.20 10.41
N ARG A 191 0.02 -22.17 10.07
CA ARG A 191 -0.72 -22.04 8.80
C ARG A 191 -0.35 -20.77 8.01
N PRO A 192 0.93 -20.58 7.68
CA PRO A 192 1.38 -19.34 7.00
C PRO A 192 0.73 -19.15 5.62
N ALA A 193 0.39 -20.23 4.91
CA ALA A 193 -0.25 -20.13 3.58
C ALA A 193 -1.65 -19.50 3.64
N ASP A 194 -2.38 -19.71 4.73
CA ASP A 194 -3.72 -19.16 4.88
C ASP A 194 -3.73 -17.65 5.02
N VAL A 195 -2.62 -17.06 5.45
CA VAL A 195 -2.45 -15.60 5.46
C VAL A 195 -2.63 -15.02 4.06
N PHE A 196 -1.96 -15.62 3.07
CA PHE A 196 -2.05 -15.14 1.67
C PHE A 196 -3.47 -15.33 1.12
N PHE A 197 -4.14 -16.42 1.46
CA PHE A 197 -5.54 -16.63 1.08
C PHE A 197 -6.47 -15.56 1.66
N VAL A 198 -6.34 -15.24 2.95
CA VAL A 198 -7.11 -14.16 3.59
C VAL A 198 -6.80 -12.80 2.94
N CYS A 199 -5.54 -12.54 2.62
CA CYS A 199 -5.14 -11.33 1.88
C CYS A 199 -5.79 -11.28 0.48
N ALA A 200 -5.87 -12.41 -0.22
CA ALA A 200 -6.58 -12.50 -1.51
C ALA A 200 -8.07 -12.18 -1.36
N LEU A 201 -8.73 -12.70 -0.32
CA LEU A 201 -10.14 -12.37 -0.02
C LEU A 201 -10.33 -10.88 0.27
N MET A 202 -9.47 -10.27 1.08
CA MET A 202 -9.50 -8.82 1.34
C MET A 202 -9.35 -8.01 0.06
N GLY A 203 -8.42 -8.38 -0.81
CA GLY A 203 -8.24 -7.77 -2.13
C GLY A 203 -9.44 -7.98 -3.06
N GLY A 204 -10.08 -9.15 -3.01
CA GLY A 204 -11.32 -9.45 -3.73
C GLY A 204 -12.49 -8.57 -3.29
N ILE A 205 -12.65 -8.36 -1.98
CA ILE A 205 -13.63 -7.41 -1.42
C ILE A 205 -13.32 -5.99 -1.93
N TRP A 206 -12.06 -5.59 -1.93
CA TRP A 206 -11.66 -4.29 -2.47
C TRP A 206 -12.04 -4.14 -3.93
N LEU A 207 -11.76 -5.14 -4.78
CA LEU A 207 -12.15 -5.11 -6.20
C LEU A 207 -13.66 -4.96 -6.39
N ALA A 208 -14.46 -5.69 -5.63
CA ALA A 208 -15.91 -5.61 -5.66
C ALA A 208 -16.39 -4.19 -5.32
N LEU A 209 -15.91 -3.62 -4.21
CA LEU A 209 -16.26 -2.26 -3.78
C LEU A 209 -15.80 -1.19 -4.79
N HIS A 210 -14.63 -1.39 -5.40
CA HIS A 210 -14.12 -0.50 -6.43
C HIS A 210 -14.97 -0.53 -7.69
N GLY A 211 -15.38 -1.71 -8.16
CA GLY A 211 -16.25 -1.91 -9.32
C GLY A 211 -17.62 -1.26 -9.14
N PHE A 212 -18.30 -1.51 -8.02
CA PHE A 212 -19.60 -0.91 -7.71
C PHE A 212 -19.54 0.62 -7.63
N GLY A 213 -18.46 1.18 -7.11
CA GLY A 213 -18.28 2.63 -7.01
C GLY A 213 -18.05 3.31 -8.38
N ASN A 214 -17.51 2.59 -9.35
CA ASN A 214 -17.23 3.13 -10.69
C ASN A 214 -18.44 3.06 -11.62
N SER A 215 -19.31 2.07 -11.45
CA SER A 215 -20.54 1.89 -12.24
C SER A 215 -21.59 2.97 -11.99
N ARG A 216 -21.52 3.69 -10.87
CA ARG A 216 -22.49 4.73 -10.49
C ARG A 216 -22.11 6.15 -10.93
N ARG A 217 -20.95 6.34 -11.58
CA ARG A 217 -20.58 7.66 -12.13
C ARG A 217 -21.02 7.74 -13.58
N PRO A 218 -21.97 8.66 -13.94
CA PRO A 218 -22.30 8.91 -15.35
C PRO A 218 -21.01 9.36 -16.06
N GLN A 219 -20.75 8.78 -17.22
CA GLN A 219 -19.72 9.26 -18.13
C GLN A 219 -20.13 10.66 -18.60
N LYS A 220 -19.42 11.67 -18.12
CA LYS A 220 -19.46 13.03 -18.66
C LYS A 220 -18.35 13.22 -19.64
#